data_83d02a669939655ef87d9db970ba0d72
#
_entry.id   83d02a669939655ef87d9db970ba0d72
#
_cell.length_a   1.000
_cell.length_b   1.000
_cell.length_c   1.000
_cell.angle_alpha   90.00
_cell.angle_beta   90.00
_cell.angle_gamma   90.00
#
_symmetry.space_group_name_H-M   'P 1'
#
loop_
_entity.id
_entity.type
_entity.pdbx_description
1 polymer ?
#
loop_
_entity_poly.entity_id
_entity_poly.type
_entity_poly.pdbx_seq_one_letter_code
_entity_poly.pdbx_strand_id
1 'polypeptide(L)'
;MDVMPKYRDEFFKERKELLNKNHVYRNHINKFIKYLGLPKVQLSNAPTRININIVEACIKYYHDMGELNSRSTMESHLESVKSFYDYLSETGKATDIFSDYSYSKFKDEIVEKYSLLEPVERGTYKCEDIKTILIELDKAIDNFQGESAGIREEERHLQRIILRLFIKLTLIAPAKKSVITSIKKSDITEEYKKLFINGIDVNIPCGLSRDLCAALKYAESKNKEPIKEEDNLFEYIYKYKGKFRVESLNTWFYNIAQDFRVMEDECKDKKTLAVEPIKNMVIQMMVDNMINPVFISKIAGLTLTMIETTYYPKDWNAKYEEDINRCINKSIAQNDYYCYV
;
A
#
# COMPACT_ATOMS: atom_id res chain seq x y z
N MET A 1 36.27 -12.80 11.83
CA MET A 1 35.22 -12.57 10.78
C MET A 1 33.87 -12.61 11.44
N ASP A 2 33.07 -11.62 11.24
CA ASP A 2 31.74 -11.55 11.90
C ASP A 2 30.83 -12.64 11.39
N VAL A 3 30.28 -13.47 12.26
CA VAL A 3 29.51 -14.66 11.92
C VAL A 3 28.07 -14.28 11.55
N MET A 4 27.47 -13.31 12.25
CA MET A 4 26.08 -12.89 12.02
C MET A 4 25.84 -12.27 10.63
N PRO A 5 26.73 -11.42 10.07
CA PRO A 5 26.60 -10.98 8.68
C PRO A 5 26.59 -12.13 7.67
N LYS A 6 27.43 -13.17 7.88
CA LYS A 6 27.42 -14.36 7.03
C LYS A 6 26.08 -15.11 7.09
N TYR A 7 25.55 -15.33 8.30
CA TYR A 7 24.26 -15.99 8.50
C TYR A 7 23.09 -15.19 7.89
N ARG A 8 23.13 -13.85 7.98
CA ARG A 8 22.18 -12.99 7.30
C ARG A 8 22.20 -13.21 5.79
N ASP A 9 23.38 -13.25 5.19
CA ASP A 9 23.51 -13.40 3.73
C ASP A 9 23.03 -14.78 3.27
N GLU A 10 23.27 -15.83 4.06
CA GLU A 10 22.72 -17.17 3.84
C GLU A 10 21.18 -17.16 3.94
N PHE A 11 20.62 -16.55 4.99
CA PHE A 11 19.17 -16.37 5.14
C PHE A 11 18.56 -15.63 3.94
N PHE A 12 19.17 -14.55 3.49
CA PHE A 12 18.69 -13.80 2.34
C PHE A 12 18.70 -14.60 1.04
N LYS A 13 19.63 -15.52 0.91
CA LYS A 13 19.70 -16.41 -0.25
C LYS A 13 18.66 -17.52 -0.18
N GLU A 14 18.49 -18.16 0.97
CA GLU A 14 17.62 -19.32 1.14
C GLU A 14 16.13 -18.95 1.27
N ARG A 15 15.82 -17.79 1.86
CA ARG A 15 14.44 -17.31 2.09
C ARG A 15 14.04 -16.21 1.09
N LYS A 16 14.52 -16.27 -0.14
CA LYS A 16 14.30 -15.26 -1.17
C LYS A 16 12.81 -14.97 -1.44
N GLU A 17 11.96 -16.00 -1.45
CA GLU A 17 10.51 -15.83 -1.67
C GLU A 17 9.84 -15.07 -0.53
N LEU A 18 10.17 -15.39 0.72
CA LEU A 18 9.70 -14.68 1.91
C LEU A 18 10.08 -13.19 1.84
N LEU A 19 11.33 -12.91 1.49
CA LEU A 19 11.86 -11.56 1.41
C LEU A 19 11.31 -10.76 0.22
N ASN A 20 10.90 -11.42 -0.84
CA ASN A 20 10.21 -10.78 -1.96
C ASN A 20 8.78 -10.37 -1.58
N LYS A 21 8.11 -11.16 -0.73
CA LYS A 21 6.78 -10.81 -0.18
C LYS A 21 6.87 -9.73 0.90
N ASN A 22 7.96 -9.71 1.68
CA ASN A 22 8.16 -8.81 2.82
C ASN A 22 9.46 -8.01 2.67
N HIS A 23 9.47 -7.01 1.80
CA HIS A 23 10.67 -6.20 1.48
C HIS A 23 11.30 -5.54 2.70
N VAL A 24 10.49 -5.17 3.70
CA VAL A 24 10.95 -4.53 4.94
C VAL A 24 11.85 -5.42 5.78
N TYR A 25 11.75 -6.76 5.69
CA TYR A 25 12.55 -7.69 6.47
C TYR A 25 14.06 -7.49 6.27
N ARG A 26 14.50 -7.26 5.03
CA ARG A 26 15.91 -6.98 4.73
C ARG A 26 16.45 -5.78 5.53
N ASN A 27 15.66 -4.71 5.57
CA ASN A 27 16.05 -3.49 6.27
C ASN A 27 16.12 -3.72 7.78
N HIS A 28 15.14 -4.39 8.36
CA HIS A 28 15.08 -4.66 9.79
C HIS A 28 16.17 -5.64 10.25
N ILE A 29 16.43 -6.69 9.49
CA ILE A 29 17.53 -7.63 9.79
C ILE A 29 18.88 -6.91 9.66
N ASN A 30 19.08 -6.07 8.64
CA ASN A 30 20.28 -5.27 8.51
C ASN A 30 20.49 -4.32 9.71
N LYS A 31 19.42 -3.68 10.19
CA LYS A 31 19.46 -2.85 11.41
C LYS A 31 19.91 -3.69 12.62
N PHE A 32 19.32 -4.87 12.81
CA PHE A 32 19.68 -5.77 13.90
C PHE A 32 21.15 -6.19 13.84
N ILE A 33 21.63 -6.65 12.67
CA ILE A 33 23.03 -7.04 12.47
C ILE A 33 24.00 -5.86 12.72
N LYS A 34 23.64 -4.66 12.25
CA LYS A 34 24.41 -3.44 12.49
C LYS A 34 24.50 -3.12 13.98
N TYR A 35 23.41 -3.25 14.72
CA TYR A 35 23.37 -3.06 16.16
C TYR A 35 24.31 -4.03 16.89
N LEU A 36 24.29 -5.32 16.54
CA LEU A 36 25.16 -6.34 17.13
C LEU A 36 26.64 -6.07 16.90
N GLY A 37 27.01 -5.38 15.83
CA GLY A 37 28.38 -4.98 15.51
C GLY A 37 28.86 -3.69 16.20
N LEU A 38 27.99 -3.00 16.93
CA LEU A 38 28.43 -1.77 17.62
C LEU A 38 29.52 -2.02 18.65
N PRO A 39 30.49 -1.09 18.84
CA PRO A 39 31.62 -1.27 19.78
C PRO A 39 31.21 -1.55 21.23
N LYS A 40 30.01 -1.10 21.63
CA LYS A 40 29.45 -1.34 22.98
C LYS A 40 28.72 -2.67 23.12
N VAL A 41 28.36 -3.33 22.03
CA VAL A 41 27.59 -4.57 22.02
C VAL A 41 28.47 -5.78 21.70
N GLN A 42 29.21 -5.74 20.59
CA GLN A 42 30.21 -6.73 20.16
C GLN A 42 29.73 -8.19 20.17
N LEU A 43 28.48 -8.41 19.70
CA LEU A 43 27.83 -9.73 19.64
C LEU A 43 27.74 -10.30 18.23
N SER A 44 28.31 -9.65 17.22
CA SER A 44 28.26 -10.10 15.83
C SER A 44 28.92 -11.46 15.56
N ASN A 45 29.78 -11.94 16.53
CA ASN A 45 30.45 -13.23 16.45
C ASN A 45 29.90 -14.29 17.43
N ALA A 46 28.86 -13.95 18.19
CA ALA A 46 28.40 -14.79 19.29
C ALA A 46 26.87 -15.00 19.24
N PRO A 47 26.31 -15.69 18.21
CA PRO A 47 24.87 -15.88 18.04
C PRO A 47 24.21 -16.53 19.26
N THR A 48 24.93 -17.40 19.98
CA THR A 48 24.41 -18.09 21.19
C THR A 48 24.37 -17.21 22.44
N ARG A 49 24.96 -16.02 22.42
CA ARG A 49 24.90 -15.06 23.55
C ARG A 49 23.78 -14.02 23.37
N ILE A 50 23.12 -14.03 22.23
CA ILE A 50 22.01 -13.13 21.95
C ILE A 50 20.75 -13.72 22.59
N ASN A 51 20.01 -12.88 23.30
CA ASN A 51 18.78 -13.22 23.99
C ASN A 51 17.74 -12.11 23.77
N ILE A 52 16.56 -12.29 24.33
CA ILE A 52 15.42 -11.36 24.19
C ILE A 52 15.78 -9.93 24.67
N ASN A 53 16.60 -9.80 25.71
CA ASN A 53 17.02 -8.49 26.23
C ASN A 53 17.90 -7.73 25.24
N ILE A 54 18.70 -8.44 24.43
CA ILE A 54 19.49 -7.82 23.35
C ILE A 54 18.59 -7.34 22.21
N VAL A 55 17.52 -8.06 21.91
CA VAL A 55 16.53 -7.63 20.94
C VAL A 55 15.80 -6.36 21.42
N GLU A 56 15.40 -6.34 22.69
CA GLU A 56 14.83 -5.15 23.31
C GLU A 56 15.79 -3.96 23.29
N ALA A 57 17.04 -4.17 23.67
CA ALA A 57 18.06 -3.13 23.64
C ALA A 57 18.32 -2.59 22.21
N CYS A 58 18.21 -3.43 21.19
CA CYS A 58 18.24 -3.02 19.79
C CYS A 58 17.06 -2.10 19.45
N ILE A 59 15.85 -2.47 19.87
CA ILE A 59 14.65 -1.67 19.66
C ILE A 59 14.81 -0.31 20.35
N LYS A 60 15.22 -0.30 21.62
CA LYS A 60 15.51 0.93 22.36
C LYS A 60 16.50 1.83 21.62
N TYR A 61 17.59 1.27 21.14
CA TYR A 61 18.61 2.02 20.42
C TYR A 61 18.03 2.74 19.18
N TYR A 62 17.24 2.03 18.36
CA TYR A 62 16.64 2.63 17.19
C TYR A 62 15.44 3.53 17.49
N HIS A 63 14.76 3.29 18.63
CA HIS A 63 13.75 4.21 19.13
C HIS A 63 14.37 5.55 19.54
N ASP A 64 15.44 5.52 20.33
CA ASP A 64 16.18 6.71 20.76
C ASP A 64 16.75 7.51 19.56
N MET A 65 17.02 6.84 18.44
CA MET A 65 17.41 7.47 17.16
C MET A 65 16.23 7.98 16.32
N GLY A 66 15.00 7.80 16.75
CA GLY A 66 13.81 8.20 16.01
C GLY A 66 13.45 7.31 14.80
N GLU A 67 14.03 6.09 14.72
CA GLU A 67 13.82 5.18 13.59
C GLU A 67 12.74 4.11 13.84
N LEU A 68 12.41 3.83 15.12
CA LEU A 68 11.39 2.87 15.56
C LEU A 68 10.41 3.56 16.52
N ASN A 69 9.54 4.42 16.00
CA ASN A 69 8.64 5.25 16.82
C ASN A 69 7.20 4.77 16.82
N SER A 70 6.81 3.84 15.94
CA SER A 70 5.45 3.33 15.87
C SER A 70 5.39 1.84 16.18
N ARG A 71 4.25 1.41 16.73
CA ARG A 71 3.95 0.00 16.99
C ARG A 71 4.16 -0.86 15.75
N SER A 72 3.61 -0.46 14.60
CA SER A 72 3.71 -1.24 13.36
C SER A 72 5.16 -1.42 12.86
N THR A 73 6.00 -0.37 13.02
CA THR A 73 7.42 -0.47 12.63
C THR A 73 8.19 -1.38 13.59
N MET A 74 7.89 -1.31 14.88
CA MET A 74 8.47 -2.19 15.89
C MET A 74 8.05 -3.65 15.69
N GLU A 75 6.77 -3.90 15.44
CA GLU A 75 6.26 -5.25 15.15
C GLU A 75 6.93 -5.83 13.89
N SER A 76 7.07 -5.04 12.83
CA SER A 76 7.80 -5.46 11.62
C SER A 76 9.27 -5.78 11.90
N HIS A 77 9.91 -5.03 12.80
CA HIS A 77 11.27 -5.32 13.24
C HIS A 77 11.36 -6.64 13.99
N LEU A 78 10.49 -6.85 14.98
CA LEU A 78 10.43 -8.09 15.76
C LEU A 78 10.13 -9.32 14.90
N GLU A 79 9.13 -9.24 14.02
CA GLU A 79 8.79 -10.32 13.08
C GLU A 79 9.99 -10.70 12.19
N SER A 80 10.73 -9.67 11.73
CA SER A 80 11.93 -9.89 10.92
C SER A 80 13.03 -10.58 11.70
N VAL A 81 13.28 -10.16 12.94
CA VAL A 81 14.28 -10.77 13.83
C VAL A 81 13.87 -12.18 14.21
N LYS A 82 12.57 -12.39 14.53
CA LYS A 82 12.02 -13.72 14.82
C LYS A 82 12.23 -14.67 13.65
N SER A 83 11.80 -14.28 12.45
CA SER A 83 11.97 -15.09 11.24
C SER A 83 13.43 -15.44 10.96
N PHE A 84 14.36 -14.54 11.26
CA PHE A 84 15.78 -14.81 11.13
C PHE A 84 16.27 -15.81 12.18
N TYR A 85 15.80 -15.74 13.43
CA TYR A 85 16.15 -16.69 14.49
C TYR A 85 15.49 -18.07 14.29
N ASP A 86 14.26 -18.12 13.78
CA ASP A 86 13.64 -19.38 13.37
C ASP A 86 14.54 -20.12 12.35
N TYR A 87 15.08 -19.41 11.35
CA TYR A 87 16.04 -19.96 10.39
C TYR A 87 17.35 -20.42 11.05
N LEU A 88 17.91 -19.63 11.97
CA LEU A 88 19.13 -20.00 12.66
C LEU A 88 18.95 -21.25 13.53
N SER A 89 17.78 -21.39 14.17
CA SER A 89 17.39 -22.56 14.95
C SER A 89 17.20 -23.79 14.06
N GLU A 90 16.45 -23.68 12.97
CA GLU A 90 16.26 -24.75 11.98
C GLU A 90 17.58 -25.27 11.40
N THR A 91 18.58 -24.39 11.25
CA THR A 91 19.90 -24.75 10.69
C THR A 91 20.94 -25.08 11.78
N GLY A 92 20.55 -25.14 13.05
CA GLY A 92 21.42 -25.48 14.19
C GLY A 92 22.52 -24.44 14.48
N LYS A 93 22.36 -23.20 14.03
CA LYS A 93 23.34 -22.13 14.19
C LYS A 93 23.14 -21.30 15.46
N ALA A 94 21.93 -21.28 15.99
CA ALA A 94 21.57 -20.64 17.25
C ALA A 94 20.34 -21.33 17.87
N THR A 95 20.07 -21.04 19.16
CA THR A 95 18.82 -21.43 19.81
C THR A 95 17.73 -20.41 19.52
N ASP A 96 16.47 -20.84 19.55
CA ASP A 96 15.32 -19.93 19.46
C ASP A 96 15.27 -19.06 20.72
N ILE A 97 15.46 -17.76 20.55
CA ILE A 97 15.47 -16.77 21.64
C ILE A 97 14.07 -16.35 22.07
N PHE A 98 13.02 -16.80 21.38
CA PHE A 98 11.61 -16.50 21.67
C PHE A 98 10.87 -17.69 22.27
N SER A 99 11.51 -18.90 22.38
CA SER A 99 10.86 -20.12 22.85
C SER A 99 10.31 -20.02 24.28
N ASP A 100 11.02 -19.32 25.15
CA ASP A 100 10.71 -19.23 26.58
C ASP A 100 9.82 -18.03 26.94
N TYR A 101 9.35 -17.27 25.94
CA TYR A 101 8.61 -16.05 26.17
C TYR A 101 7.35 -15.99 25.32
N SER A 102 6.24 -15.49 25.92
CA SER A 102 5.06 -15.18 25.12
C SER A 102 5.37 -14.00 24.19
N TYR A 103 5.56 -14.30 22.92
CA TYR A 103 5.90 -13.31 21.89
C TYR A 103 4.89 -12.15 21.82
N SER A 104 3.59 -12.45 21.98
CA SER A 104 2.55 -11.43 22.04
C SER A 104 2.73 -10.50 23.25
N LYS A 105 2.96 -11.10 24.45
CA LYS A 105 3.15 -10.34 25.67
C LYS A 105 4.40 -9.44 25.59
N PHE A 106 5.49 -9.96 25.03
CA PHE A 106 6.69 -9.17 24.81
C PHE A 106 6.47 -7.97 23.90
N LYS A 107 5.69 -8.13 22.82
CA LYS A 107 5.32 -7.00 21.95
C LYS A 107 4.56 -5.92 22.71
N ASP A 108 3.57 -6.30 23.48
CA ASP A 108 2.74 -5.36 24.23
C ASP A 108 3.54 -4.63 25.32
N GLU A 109 4.44 -5.33 26.03
CA GLU A 109 5.36 -4.74 27.02
C GLU A 109 6.29 -3.68 26.38
N ILE A 110 6.81 -3.93 25.16
CA ILE A 110 7.65 -2.97 24.44
C ILE A 110 6.85 -1.74 24.01
N VAL A 111 5.63 -1.93 23.50
CA VAL A 111 4.74 -0.82 23.09
C VAL A 111 4.49 0.11 24.26
N GLU A 112 4.12 -0.46 25.41
CA GLU A 112 3.85 0.31 26.63
C GLU A 112 5.11 1.00 27.16
N LYS A 113 6.22 0.25 27.26
CA LYS A 113 7.50 0.73 27.82
C LYS A 113 8.09 1.92 27.07
N TYR A 114 7.98 1.94 25.75
CA TYR A 114 8.55 3.00 24.90
C TYR A 114 7.47 3.97 24.38
N SER A 115 6.23 3.86 24.85
CA SER A 115 5.11 4.72 24.44
C SER A 115 5.03 4.85 22.90
N LEU A 116 5.13 3.70 22.21
CA LEU A 116 5.14 3.69 20.76
C LEU A 116 3.80 4.16 20.20
N LEU A 117 3.89 5.00 19.18
CA LEU A 117 2.69 5.52 18.51
C LEU A 117 1.91 4.37 17.88
N GLU A 118 0.62 4.30 18.20
CA GLU A 118 -0.28 3.40 17.48
C GLU A 118 -0.33 3.78 15.99
N PRO A 119 -0.54 2.79 15.11
CA PRO A 119 -0.71 3.08 13.68
C PRO A 119 -1.83 4.08 13.50
N VAL A 120 -1.53 5.24 12.95
CA VAL A 120 -2.58 6.16 12.51
C VAL A 120 -3.27 5.48 11.33
N GLU A 121 -4.53 5.13 11.51
CA GLU A 121 -5.35 4.66 10.41
C GLU A 121 -5.33 5.74 9.32
N ARG A 122 -4.91 5.36 8.12
CA ARG A 122 -5.01 6.26 6.98
C ARG A 122 -6.50 6.43 6.70
N GLY A 123 -7.02 7.59 7.08
CA GLY A 123 -8.41 7.95 6.90
C GLY A 123 -8.90 7.84 5.45
N THR A 124 -10.07 8.32 5.22
CA THR A 124 -10.68 8.49 3.90
C THR A 124 -10.64 9.97 3.52
N TYR A 125 -10.58 10.27 2.24
CA TYR A 125 -10.81 11.64 1.75
C TYR A 125 -12.29 11.91 1.54
N LYS A 126 -12.65 13.20 1.52
CA LYS A 126 -13.99 13.61 1.06
C LYS A 126 -14.08 13.46 -0.46
N CYS A 127 -15.21 13.00 -0.94
CA CYS A 127 -15.45 12.83 -2.38
C CYS A 127 -15.25 14.14 -3.15
N GLU A 128 -15.67 15.26 -2.55
CA GLU A 128 -15.58 16.61 -3.10
C GLU A 128 -14.13 17.03 -3.33
N ASP A 129 -13.23 16.69 -2.42
CA ASP A 129 -11.80 17.02 -2.52
C ASP A 129 -11.16 16.28 -3.71
N ILE A 130 -11.43 14.98 -3.83
CA ILE A 130 -10.93 14.18 -4.96
C ILE A 130 -11.51 14.66 -6.29
N LYS A 131 -12.80 15.02 -6.30
CA LYS A 131 -13.45 15.60 -7.48
C LYS A 131 -12.79 16.93 -7.88
N THR A 132 -12.50 17.79 -6.91
CA THR A 132 -11.82 19.07 -7.15
C THR A 132 -10.41 18.85 -7.71
N ILE A 133 -9.63 17.93 -7.14
CA ILE A 133 -8.31 17.55 -7.67
C ILE A 133 -8.40 17.08 -9.11
N LEU A 134 -9.39 16.25 -9.45
CA LEU A 134 -9.57 15.75 -10.83
C LEU A 134 -9.92 16.88 -11.80
N ILE A 135 -10.79 17.82 -11.40
CA ILE A 135 -11.14 18.99 -12.21
C ILE A 135 -9.93 19.87 -12.48
N GLU A 136 -9.12 20.14 -11.45
CA GLU A 136 -7.92 20.95 -11.60
C GLU A 136 -6.83 20.21 -12.41
N LEU A 137 -6.72 18.88 -12.27
CA LEU A 137 -5.85 18.08 -13.13
C LEU A 137 -6.29 18.15 -14.61
N ASP A 138 -7.58 18.01 -14.89
CA ASP A 138 -8.11 18.10 -16.26
C ASP A 138 -7.78 19.49 -16.86
N LYS A 139 -8.07 20.59 -16.14
CA LYS A 139 -7.71 21.95 -16.57
C LYS A 139 -6.20 22.12 -16.83
N ALA A 140 -5.37 21.62 -15.92
CA ALA A 140 -3.93 21.77 -16.02
C ALA A 140 -3.30 20.91 -17.13
N ILE A 141 -3.95 19.80 -17.50
CA ILE A 141 -3.54 18.95 -18.63
C ILE A 141 -3.99 19.58 -19.95
N ASP A 142 -5.23 20.07 -20.03
CA ASP A 142 -5.78 20.69 -21.24
C ASP A 142 -5.09 22.01 -21.61
N ASN A 143 -4.65 22.78 -20.61
CA ASN A 143 -3.93 24.04 -20.80
C ASN A 143 -2.43 23.88 -21.11
N PHE A 144 -1.89 22.66 -21.21
CA PHE A 144 -0.49 22.43 -21.46
C PHE A 144 -0.09 22.77 -22.91
N GLN A 145 0.81 23.74 -23.06
CA GLN A 145 1.33 24.17 -24.36
C GLN A 145 2.68 23.47 -24.63
N GLY A 146 2.62 22.25 -25.18
CA GLY A 146 3.76 21.35 -25.35
C GLY A 146 4.93 21.88 -26.17
N GLU A 147 4.68 22.78 -27.16
CA GLU A 147 5.71 23.30 -28.08
C GLU A 147 6.67 24.31 -27.43
N SER A 148 6.24 25.01 -26.38
CA SER A 148 7.04 26.03 -25.66
C SER A 148 7.46 25.57 -24.25
N ALA A 149 7.08 24.38 -23.82
CA ALA A 149 7.29 23.93 -22.46
C ALA A 149 8.76 23.54 -22.20
N GLY A 150 9.31 24.04 -21.10
CA GLY A 150 10.61 23.58 -20.61
C GLY A 150 10.56 22.13 -20.06
N ILE A 151 11.73 21.51 -19.94
CA ILE A 151 11.87 20.12 -19.48
C ILE A 151 11.12 19.84 -18.17
N ARG A 152 11.11 20.78 -17.22
CA ARG A 152 10.42 20.67 -15.94
C ARG A 152 8.89 20.72 -16.08
N GLU A 153 8.39 21.55 -16.98
CA GLU A 153 6.94 21.65 -17.24
C GLU A 153 6.43 20.40 -17.94
N GLU A 154 7.19 19.86 -18.88
CA GLU A 154 6.85 18.59 -19.52
C GLU A 154 6.82 17.43 -18.52
N GLU A 155 7.76 17.40 -17.58
CA GLU A 155 7.75 16.39 -16.52
C GLU A 155 6.55 16.56 -15.58
N ARG A 156 6.20 17.78 -15.17
CA ARG A 156 4.99 18.05 -14.39
C ARG A 156 3.72 17.66 -15.12
N HIS A 157 3.65 17.93 -16.42
CA HIS A 157 2.52 17.51 -17.25
C HIS A 157 2.36 15.98 -17.25
N LEU A 158 3.45 15.25 -17.44
CA LEU A 158 3.45 13.80 -17.39
C LEU A 158 3.02 13.26 -16.02
N GLN A 159 3.51 13.87 -14.93
CA GLN A 159 3.10 13.51 -13.56
C GLN A 159 1.59 13.72 -13.34
N ARG A 160 1.01 14.80 -13.90
CA ARG A 160 -0.43 15.08 -13.86
C ARG A 160 -1.23 14.04 -14.63
N ILE A 161 -0.79 13.65 -15.83
CA ILE A 161 -1.42 12.57 -16.63
C ILE A 161 -1.44 11.26 -15.84
N ILE A 162 -0.29 10.84 -15.31
CA ILE A 162 -0.16 9.59 -14.55
C ILE A 162 -1.03 9.63 -13.30
N LEU A 163 -0.99 10.72 -12.55
CA LEU A 163 -1.78 10.83 -11.32
C LEU A 163 -3.28 10.83 -11.60
N ARG A 164 -3.73 11.53 -12.65
CA ARG A 164 -5.13 11.49 -13.08
C ARG A 164 -5.60 10.08 -13.40
N LEU A 165 -4.82 9.34 -14.19
CA LEU A 165 -5.12 7.94 -14.52
C LEU A 165 -5.13 7.06 -13.27
N PHE A 166 -4.13 7.20 -12.39
CA PHE A 166 -4.05 6.43 -11.15
C PHE A 166 -5.27 6.67 -10.26
N ILE A 167 -5.67 7.94 -10.06
CA ILE A 167 -6.84 8.28 -9.25
C ILE A 167 -8.09 7.69 -9.89
N LYS A 168 -8.36 7.93 -11.19
CA LYS A 168 -9.56 7.45 -11.88
C LYS A 168 -9.64 5.91 -11.91
N LEU A 169 -8.51 5.21 -12.12
CA LEU A 169 -8.46 3.74 -12.03
C LEU A 169 -8.74 3.24 -10.61
N THR A 170 -8.19 3.91 -9.58
CA THR A 170 -8.48 3.57 -8.18
C THR A 170 -9.95 3.80 -7.81
N LEU A 171 -10.61 4.81 -8.39
CA LEU A 171 -12.02 5.09 -8.14
C LEU A 171 -12.97 4.02 -8.73
N ILE A 172 -12.60 3.38 -9.84
CA ILE A 172 -13.41 2.30 -10.43
C ILE A 172 -13.01 0.90 -9.93
N ALA A 173 -11.76 0.76 -9.46
CA ALA A 173 -11.22 -0.51 -8.97
C ALA A 173 -10.32 -0.23 -7.73
N PRO A 174 -10.90 -0.22 -6.51
CA PRO A 174 -10.21 0.19 -5.29
C PRO A 174 -9.20 -0.85 -4.80
N ALA A 175 -8.22 -1.19 -5.63
CA ALA A 175 -7.15 -2.14 -5.33
C ALA A 175 -5.92 -1.46 -4.69
N LYS A 176 -4.99 -2.27 -4.21
CA LYS A 176 -3.71 -1.78 -3.67
C LYS A 176 -2.96 -0.97 -4.72
N LYS A 177 -2.25 0.06 -4.28
CA LYS A 177 -1.42 0.92 -5.15
C LYS A 177 -0.54 0.11 -6.10
N SER A 178 0.12 -0.94 -5.61
CA SER A 178 0.94 -1.83 -6.42
C SER A 178 0.16 -2.59 -7.50
N VAL A 179 -1.09 -2.95 -7.24
CA VAL A 179 -1.96 -3.64 -8.21
C VAL A 179 -2.38 -2.68 -9.31
N ILE A 180 -2.85 -1.47 -8.96
CA ILE A 180 -3.21 -0.44 -9.95
C ILE A 180 -2.02 -0.09 -10.84
N THR A 181 -0.83 0.08 -10.25
CA THR A 181 0.37 0.44 -11.01
C THR A 181 0.98 -0.74 -11.78
N SER A 182 0.55 -1.97 -11.56
CA SER A 182 0.98 -3.16 -12.33
C SER A 182 0.05 -3.51 -13.50
N ILE A 183 -1.02 -2.72 -13.74
CA ILE A 183 -1.93 -2.94 -14.87
C ILE A 183 -1.15 -2.95 -16.19
N LYS A 184 -1.37 -3.99 -16.99
CA LYS A 184 -0.78 -4.14 -18.32
C LYS A 184 -1.78 -3.69 -19.40
N LYS A 185 -1.26 -3.50 -20.61
CA LYS A 185 -2.15 -3.22 -21.76
C LYS A 185 -3.13 -4.36 -22.00
N SER A 186 -2.71 -5.62 -21.83
CA SER A 186 -3.56 -6.82 -21.96
C SER A 186 -4.69 -6.91 -20.94
N ASP A 187 -4.60 -6.20 -19.81
CA ASP A 187 -5.67 -6.16 -18.81
C ASP A 187 -6.81 -5.20 -19.22
N ILE A 188 -6.64 -4.45 -20.30
CA ILE A 188 -7.61 -3.48 -20.83
C ILE A 188 -8.05 -3.92 -22.22
N THR A 189 -9.37 -4.00 -22.46
CA THR A 189 -9.88 -4.34 -23.79
C THR A 189 -9.44 -3.32 -24.86
N GLU A 190 -9.33 -3.75 -26.12
CA GLU A 190 -8.90 -2.90 -27.25
C GLU A 190 -9.69 -1.60 -27.39
N GLU A 191 -10.98 -1.64 -27.05
CA GLU A 191 -11.86 -0.47 -27.08
C GLU A 191 -11.81 0.38 -25.80
N TYR A 192 -10.92 0.05 -24.83
CA TYR A 192 -10.82 0.71 -23.52
C TYR A 192 -12.15 0.77 -22.75
N LYS A 193 -13.00 -0.26 -22.90
CA LYS A 193 -14.31 -0.35 -22.25
C LYS A 193 -14.30 -1.15 -20.95
N LYS A 194 -13.37 -2.08 -20.82
CA LYS A 194 -13.26 -2.95 -19.64
C LYS A 194 -11.82 -3.06 -19.17
N LEU A 195 -11.68 -3.16 -17.87
CA LEU A 195 -10.45 -3.46 -17.16
C LEU A 195 -10.61 -4.78 -16.41
N PHE A 196 -9.71 -5.74 -16.66
CA PHE A 196 -9.61 -6.96 -15.87
C PHE A 196 -8.65 -6.76 -14.70
N ILE A 197 -9.15 -6.85 -13.46
CA ILE A 197 -8.35 -6.64 -12.25
C ILE A 197 -8.83 -7.55 -11.12
N ASN A 198 -7.92 -8.22 -10.42
CA ASN A 198 -8.22 -9.15 -9.33
C ASN A 198 -9.30 -10.20 -9.69
N GLY A 199 -9.33 -10.64 -10.95
CA GLY A 199 -10.30 -11.61 -11.46
C GLY A 199 -11.71 -11.06 -11.64
N ILE A 200 -11.85 -9.76 -11.82
CA ILE A 200 -13.12 -9.05 -12.06
C ILE A 200 -13.01 -8.18 -13.31
N ASP A 201 -14.03 -8.22 -14.18
CA ASP A 201 -14.21 -7.29 -15.27
C ASP A 201 -14.90 -6.01 -14.76
N VAL A 202 -14.19 -4.90 -14.78
CA VAL A 202 -14.69 -3.59 -14.39
C VAL A 202 -14.96 -2.75 -15.63
N ASN A 203 -16.13 -2.14 -15.71
CA ASN A 203 -16.45 -1.22 -16.80
C ASN A 203 -15.66 0.09 -16.67
N ILE A 204 -15.03 0.52 -17.76
CA ILE A 204 -14.30 1.78 -17.84
C ILE A 204 -15.28 2.87 -18.33
N PRO A 205 -15.54 3.94 -17.55
CA PRO A 205 -16.35 5.06 -17.99
C PRO A 205 -15.72 5.79 -19.18
N CYS A 206 -16.58 6.37 -20.05
CA CYS A 206 -16.12 7.05 -21.28
C CYS A 206 -15.06 8.13 -21.04
N GLY A 207 -15.14 8.87 -19.92
CA GLY A 207 -14.14 9.87 -19.56
C GLY A 207 -12.76 9.25 -19.34
N LEU A 208 -12.69 8.16 -18.57
CA LEU A 208 -11.43 7.46 -18.33
C LEU A 208 -10.91 6.76 -19.59
N SER A 209 -11.79 6.22 -20.43
CA SER A 209 -11.41 5.65 -21.73
C SER A 209 -10.72 6.68 -22.62
N ARG A 210 -11.25 7.90 -22.69
CA ARG A 210 -10.63 9.03 -23.43
C ARG A 210 -9.27 9.41 -22.84
N ASP A 211 -9.16 9.46 -21.51
CA ASP A 211 -7.91 9.81 -20.83
C ASP A 211 -6.82 8.76 -21.07
N LEU A 212 -7.18 7.46 -21.06
CA LEU A 212 -6.27 6.37 -21.39
C LEU A 212 -5.77 6.47 -22.83
N CYS A 213 -6.68 6.68 -23.80
CA CYS A 213 -6.32 6.87 -25.21
C CYS A 213 -5.39 8.07 -25.40
N ALA A 214 -5.69 9.21 -24.76
CA ALA A 214 -4.90 10.41 -24.87
C ALA A 214 -3.49 10.23 -24.26
N ALA A 215 -3.40 9.62 -23.08
CA ALA A 215 -2.14 9.34 -22.41
C ALA A 215 -1.24 8.38 -23.21
N LEU A 216 -1.83 7.32 -23.78
CA LEU A 216 -1.08 6.36 -24.60
C LEU A 216 -0.61 6.98 -25.91
N LYS A 217 -1.43 7.76 -26.61
CA LYS A 217 -1.00 8.50 -27.80
C LYS A 217 0.12 9.51 -27.49
N TYR A 218 0.00 10.22 -26.39
CA TYR A 218 1.06 11.11 -25.92
C TYR A 218 2.37 10.36 -25.67
N ALA A 219 2.30 9.24 -24.92
CA ALA A 219 3.47 8.41 -24.64
C ALA A 219 4.08 7.79 -25.92
N GLU A 220 3.25 7.30 -26.85
CA GLU A 220 3.69 6.76 -28.15
C GLU A 220 4.47 7.79 -28.96
N SER A 221 3.97 9.03 -29.02
CA SER A 221 4.68 10.12 -29.72
C SER A 221 6.05 10.42 -29.13
N LYS A 222 6.24 10.22 -27.82
CA LYS A 222 7.50 10.45 -27.11
C LYS A 222 8.43 9.24 -27.14
N ASN A 223 7.90 8.04 -26.96
CA ASN A 223 8.66 6.78 -26.99
C ASN A 223 9.03 6.34 -28.40
N LYS A 224 8.32 6.84 -29.44
CA LYS A 224 8.48 6.46 -30.85
C LYS A 224 8.24 4.97 -31.14
N GLU A 225 7.49 4.31 -30.27
CA GLU A 225 7.08 2.92 -30.39
C GLU A 225 5.71 2.72 -29.73
N PRO A 226 4.84 1.87 -30.29
CA PRO A 226 3.54 1.57 -29.69
C PRO A 226 3.69 0.72 -28.43
N ILE A 227 2.69 0.81 -27.54
CA ILE A 227 2.60 -0.07 -26.37
C ILE A 227 2.30 -1.51 -26.80
N LYS A 228 2.99 -2.48 -26.18
CA LYS A 228 2.76 -3.92 -26.37
C LYS A 228 1.80 -4.45 -25.32
N GLU A 229 1.17 -5.59 -25.60
CA GLU A 229 0.19 -6.20 -24.68
C GLU A 229 0.81 -6.57 -23.32
N GLU A 230 2.07 -6.98 -23.26
CA GLU A 230 2.77 -7.31 -22.02
C GLU A 230 3.30 -6.09 -21.25
N ASP A 231 3.30 -4.91 -21.87
CA ASP A 231 3.83 -3.70 -21.24
C ASP A 231 2.93 -3.22 -20.10
N ASN A 232 3.59 -2.77 -19.01
CA ASN A 232 2.91 -2.09 -17.94
C ASN A 232 2.51 -0.67 -18.38
N LEU A 233 1.25 -0.31 -18.14
CA LEU A 233 0.65 0.96 -18.55
C LEU A 233 1.45 2.17 -18.04
N PHE A 234 1.74 2.22 -16.74
CA PHE A 234 2.40 3.37 -16.11
C PHE A 234 3.88 3.45 -16.46
N GLU A 235 4.54 2.29 -16.54
CA GLU A 235 5.95 2.23 -16.96
C GLU A 235 6.09 2.68 -18.41
N TYR A 236 5.20 2.26 -19.31
CA TYR A 236 5.20 2.69 -20.70
C TYR A 236 4.96 4.21 -20.84
N ILE A 237 3.97 4.77 -20.12
CA ILE A 237 3.68 6.20 -20.15
C ILE A 237 4.87 7.01 -19.66
N TYR A 238 5.61 6.54 -18.66
CA TYR A 238 6.75 7.26 -18.07
C TYR A 238 8.09 6.97 -18.78
N LYS A 239 8.16 6.01 -19.70
CA LYS A 239 9.39 5.43 -20.27
C LYS A 239 10.37 6.46 -20.80
N TYR A 240 9.93 7.46 -21.55
CA TYR A 240 10.81 8.47 -22.14
C TYR A 240 11.49 9.40 -21.11
N LYS A 241 11.04 9.44 -19.87
CA LYS A 241 11.66 10.17 -18.75
C LYS A 241 12.53 9.28 -17.86
N GLY A 242 12.44 7.94 -18.01
CA GLY A 242 13.19 6.99 -17.23
C GLY A 242 12.34 5.94 -16.54
N LYS A 243 12.77 5.46 -15.37
CA LYS A 243 12.07 4.42 -14.63
C LYS A 243 10.94 5.00 -13.76
N PHE A 244 9.73 4.53 -13.97
CA PHE A 244 8.59 4.83 -13.10
C PHE A 244 8.81 4.24 -11.69
N ARG A 245 8.53 5.04 -10.65
CA ARG A 245 8.61 4.62 -9.26
C ARG A 245 7.28 4.85 -8.58
N VAL A 246 6.68 3.77 -8.10
CA VAL A 246 5.35 3.77 -7.44
C VAL A 246 5.31 4.68 -6.21
N GLU A 247 6.44 4.81 -5.50
CA GLU A 247 6.59 5.67 -4.33
C GLU A 247 6.41 7.15 -4.66
N SER A 248 6.74 7.56 -5.87
CA SER A 248 6.64 8.95 -6.33
C SER A 248 5.21 9.46 -6.38
N LEU A 249 4.21 8.59 -6.51
CA LEU A 249 2.79 8.97 -6.55
C LEU A 249 2.35 9.79 -5.33
N ASN A 250 2.81 9.44 -4.13
CA ASN A 250 2.48 10.20 -2.92
C ASN A 250 3.06 11.62 -2.96
N THR A 251 4.31 11.75 -3.42
CA THR A 251 4.97 13.06 -3.55
C THR A 251 4.29 13.91 -4.64
N TRP A 252 3.92 13.31 -5.76
CA TRP A 252 3.22 14.02 -6.84
C TRP A 252 1.83 14.44 -6.40
N PHE A 253 1.09 13.57 -5.69
CA PHE A 253 -0.22 13.90 -5.15
C PHE A 253 -0.16 15.08 -4.17
N TYR A 254 0.80 15.03 -3.24
CA TYR A 254 1.05 16.13 -2.31
C TYR A 254 1.34 17.45 -3.02
N ASN A 255 2.28 17.44 -3.98
CA ASN A 255 2.66 18.65 -4.72
C ASN A 255 1.46 19.23 -5.49
N ILE A 256 0.65 18.37 -6.13
CA ILE A 256 -0.52 18.78 -6.90
C ILE A 256 -1.61 19.34 -5.97
N ALA A 257 -1.87 18.71 -4.83
CA ALA A 257 -2.83 19.21 -3.85
C ALA A 257 -2.42 20.60 -3.33
N GLN A 258 -1.12 20.82 -3.11
CA GLN A 258 -0.59 22.14 -2.74
C GLN A 258 -0.70 23.17 -3.89
N ASP A 259 -0.29 22.81 -5.12
CA ASP A 259 -0.35 23.68 -6.29
C ASP A 259 -1.79 24.17 -6.54
N PHE A 260 -2.77 23.31 -6.32
CA PHE A 260 -4.20 23.61 -6.51
C PHE A 260 -4.89 24.17 -5.27
N ARG A 261 -4.20 24.28 -4.13
CA ARG A 261 -4.74 24.69 -2.84
C ARG A 261 -5.97 23.89 -2.41
N VAL A 262 -5.93 22.61 -2.65
CA VAL A 262 -6.95 21.65 -2.23
C VAL A 262 -6.42 20.88 -1.04
N MET A 263 -7.29 20.53 -0.08
CA MET A 263 -6.89 19.78 1.13
C MET A 263 -5.81 20.53 1.95
N GLU A 264 -5.97 21.85 2.13
CA GLU A 264 -4.97 22.68 2.81
C GLU A 264 -4.69 22.22 4.25
N ASP A 265 -5.70 21.72 4.95
CA ASP A 265 -5.54 21.21 6.31
C ASP A 265 -4.74 19.91 6.35
N GLU A 266 -4.96 19.00 5.42
CA GLU A 266 -4.22 17.73 5.26
C GLU A 266 -2.80 17.96 4.70
N CYS A 267 -2.59 19.05 3.96
CA CYS A 267 -1.28 19.40 3.41
C CYS A 267 -0.28 19.93 4.44
N LYS A 268 -0.72 20.28 5.66
CA LYS A 268 0.17 20.76 6.74
C LYS A 268 1.20 19.70 7.14
N ASP A 269 0.86 18.44 7.05
CA ASP A 269 1.76 17.32 7.27
C ASP A 269 1.93 16.47 6.00
N LYS A 270 3.07 16.64 5.33
CA LYS A 270 3.45 15.88 4.13
C LYS A 270 3.36 14.36 4.30
N LYS A 271 3.51 13.84 5.52
CA LYS A 271 3.47 12.41 5.80
C LYS A 271 2.05 11.85 5.80
N THR A 272 1.04 12.67 6.01
CA THR A 272 -0.36 12.25 6.06
C THR A 272 -1.00 12.19 4.68
N LEU A 273 -0.58 13.04 3.74
CA LEU A 273 -1.15 13.09 2.40
C LEU A 273 -0.58 11.99 1.50
N ALA A 274 -1.38 10.99 1.20
CA ALA A 274 -1.02 9.84 0.38
C ALA A 274 -2.16 9.48 -0.58
N VAL A 275 -1.88 8.68 -1.60
CA VAL A 275 -2.92 8.20 -2.55
C VAL A 275 -3.78 7.06 -1.99
N GLU A 276 -3.35 6.38 -0.93
CA GLU A 276 -4.06 5.23 -0.36
C GLU A 276 -5.43 5.55 0.24
N PRO A 277 -5.67 6.70 0.90
CA PRO A 277 -7.00 7.10 1.36
C PRO A 277 -8.06 7.18 0.25
N ILE A 278 -7.67 7.37 -1.02
CA ILE A 278 -8.60 7.34 -2.16
C ILE A 278 -9.24 5.95 -2.28
N LYS A 279 -8.43 4.89 -2.21
CA LYS A 279 -8.91 3.50 -2.19
C LYS A 279 -9.84 3.27 -0.98
N ASN A 280 -9.41 3.73 0.21
CA ASN A 280 -10.20 3.56 1.44
C ASN A 280 -11.56 4.24 1.34
N MET A 281 -11.61 5.45 0.76
CA MET A 281 -12.85 6.17 0.50
C MET A 281 -13.81 5.34 -0.36
N VAL A 282 -13.32 4.76 -1.47
CA VAL A 282 -14.18 3.95 -2.36
C VAL A 282 -14.67 2.69 -1.66
N ILE A 283 -13.79 1.99 -0.91
CA ILE A 283 -14.19 0.81 -0.14
C ILE A 283 -15.25 1.19 0.90
N GLN A 284 -15.06 2.30 1.62
CA GLN A 284 -16.06 2.77 2.59
C GLN A 284 -17.40 3.06 1.92
N MET A 285 -17.41 3.72 0.76
CA MET A 285 -18.64 3.94 -0.02
C MET A 285 -19.32 2.63 -0.43
N MET A 286 -18.54 1.59 -0.80
CA MET A 286 -19.10 0.26 -1.10
C MET A 286 -19.71 -0.40 0.14
N VAL A 287 -19.08 -0.27 1.31
CA VAL A 287 -19.60 -0.76 2.59
C VAL A 287 -20.89 -0.01 2.96
N ASP A 288 -20.90 1.30 2.85
CA ASP A 288 -22.07 2.15 3.16
C ASP A 288 -23.25 1.87 2.18
N ASN A 289 -22.95 1.45 0.96
CA ASN A 289 -23.92 0.98 -0.02
C ASN A 289 -24.30 -0.51 0.12
N MET A 290 -23.90 -1.16 1.21
CA MET A 290 -24.20 -2.57 1.54
C MET A 290 -23.78 -3.57 0.45
N ILE A 291 -22.69 -3.29 -0.25
CA ILE A 291 -22.09 -4.25 -1.19
C ILE A 291 -21.54 -5.43 -0.39
N ASN A 292 -21.78 -6.64 -0.89
CA ASN A 292 -21.33 -7.87 -0.25
C ASN A 292 -19.81 -7.80 0.07
N PRO A 293 -19.38 -7.98 1.33
CA PRO A 293 -17.96 -7.92 1.74
C PRO A 293 -17.05 -8.84 0.94
N VAL A 294 -17.57 -9.99 0.47
CA VAL A 294 -16.81 -10.92 -0.39
C VAL A 294 -16.45 -10.26 -1.73
N PHE A 295 -17.36 -9.46 -2.30
CA PHE A 295 -17.12 -8.77 -3.56
C PHE A 295 -16.11 -7.63 -3.36
N ILE A 296 -16.25 -6.89 -2.25
CA ILE A 296 -15.30 -5.84 -1.87
C ILE A 296 -13.90 -6.46 -1.65
N SER A 297 -13.82 -7.54 -0.89
CA SER A 297 -12.58 -8.29 -0.65
C SER A 297 -11.90 -8.68 -1.96
N LYS A 298 -12.66 -9.20 -2.92
CA LYS A 298 -12.16 -9.67 -4.21
C LYS A 298 -11.60 -8.51 -5.03
N ILE A 299 -12.36 -7.42 -5.24
CA ILE A 299 -11.90 -6.28 -6.06
C ILE A 299 -10.73 -5.54 -5.42
N ALA A 300 -10.75 -5.37 -4.10
CA ALA A 300 -9.70 -4.67 -3.36
C ALA A 300 -8.41 -5.51 -3.19
N GLY A 301 -8.48 -6.84 -3.39
CA GLY A 301 -7.39 -7.76 -3.10
C GLY A 301 -7.02 -7.77 -1.61
N LEU A 302 -8.04 -7.69 -0.73
CA LEU A 302 -7.93 -7.71 0.73
C LEU A 302 -8.60 -8.97 1.29
N THR A 303 -8.23 -9.39 2.49
CA THR A 303 -8.93 -10.48 3.18
C THR A 303 -10.27 -9.99 3.76
N LEU A 304 -11.23 -10.91 3.95
CA LEU A 304 -12.51 -10.56 4.59
C LEU A 304 -12.30 -9.98 5.99
N THR A 305 -11.39 -10.56 6.77
CA THR A 305 -11.04 -10.05 8.10
C THR A 305 -10.54 -8.61 8.05
N MET A 306 -9.71 -8.26 7.05
CA MET A 306 -9.26 -6.87 6.88
C MET A 306 -10.40 -5.94 6.51
N ILE A 307 -11.34 -6.38 5.67
CA ILE A 307 -12.52 -5.58 5.33
C ILE A 307 -13.35 -5.35 6.59
N GLU A 308 -13.63 -6.40 7.34
CA GLU A 308 -14.43 -6.33 8.58
C GLU A 308 -13.79 -5.42 9.63
N THR A 309 -12.52 -5.63 9.94
CA THR A 309 -11.84 -4.89 11.02
C THR A 309 -11.54 -3.43 10.67
N THR A 310 -11.35 -3.11 9.38
CA THR A 310 -10.92 -1.77 8.95
C THR A 310 -12.08 -0.88 8.53
N TYR A 311 -13.12 -1.44 7.88
CA TYR A 311 -14.15 -0.64 7.23
C TYR A 311 -15.55 -0.78 7.86
N TYR A 312 -15.73 -1.73 8.79
CA TYR A 312 -16.96 -1.86 9.57
C TYR A 312 -16.70 -1.39 11.00
N PRO A 313 -17.03 -0.14 11.36
CA PRO A 313 -16.88 0.36 12.71
C PRO A 313 -17.78 -0.41 13.69
N LYS A 314 -17.43 -0.43 14.97
CA LYS A 314 -18.14 -1.19 16.01
C LYS A 314 -19.64 -0.86 16.12
N ASP A 315 -20.01 0.35 15.76
CA ASP A 315 -21.39 0.86 15.75
C ASP A 315 -22.11 0.71 14.41
N TRP A 316 -21.45 0.10 13.40
CA TRP A 316 -21.99 -0.05 12.04
C TRP A 316 -23.36 -0.74 12.04
N ASN A 317 -23.49 -1.84 12.79
CA ASN A 317 -24.75 -2.58 12.89
C ASN A 317 -25.88 -1.72 13.47
N ALA A 318 -25.61 -0.92 14.50
CA ALA A 318 -26.61 -0.03 15.09
C ALA A 318 -26.99 1.09 14.10
N LYS A 319 -26.02 1.65 13.38
CA LYS A 319 -26.25 2.72 12.41
C LYS A 319 -27.13 2.27 11.23
N TYR A 320 -27.01 1.01 10.81
CA TYR A 320 -27.70 0.47 9.62
C TYR A 320 -28.74 -0.60 9.96
N GLU A 321 -29.22 -0.69 11.21
CA GLU A 321 -30.13 -1.72 11.70
C GLU A 321 -31.41 -1.87 10.84
N GLU A 322 -32.07 -0.76 10.51
CA GLU A 322 -33.27 -0.79 9.67
C GLU A 322 -33.00 -1.30 8.24
N ASP A 323 -31.86 -0.88 7.66
CA ASP A 323 -31.47 -1.31 6.32
C ASP A 323 -31.08 -2.78 6.30
N ILE A 324 -30.38 -3.24 7.33
CA ILE A 324 -30.01 -4.66 7.51
C ILE A 324 -31.29 -5.50 7.61
N ASN A 325 -32.22 -5.11 8.48
CA ASN A 325 -33.49 -5.82 8.67
C ASN A 325 -34.29 -5.85 7.37
N ARG A 326 -34.38 -4.73 6.66
CA ARG A 326 -35.07 -4.65 5.36
C ARG A 326 -34.42 -5.57 4.31
N CYS A 327 -33.11 -5.57 4.20
CA CYS A 327 -32.38 -6.42 3.24
C CYS A 327 -32.56 -7.91 3.54
N ILE A 328 -32.46 -8.32 4.83
CA ILE A 328 -32.66 -9.69 5.26
C ILE A 328 -34.09 -10.16 4.97
N ASN A 329 -35.08 -9.39 5.40
CA ASN A 329 -36.49 -9.75 5.23
C ASN A 329 -36.87 -9.83 3.73
N LYS A 330 -36.37 -8.91 2.90
CA LYS A 330 -36.57 -8.95 1.47
C LYS A 330 -35.95 -10.20 0.84
N SER A 331 -34.74 -10.56 1.23
CA SER A 331 -34.04 -11.74 0.73
C SER A 331 -34.76 -13.03 1.09
N ILE A 332 -35.24 -13.14 2.34
CA ILE A 332 -36.00 -14.30 2.80
C ILE A 332 -37.32 -14.40 2.03
N ALA A 333 -38.04 -13.30 1.86
CA ALA A 333 -39.32 -13.28 1.18
C ALA A 333 -39.25 -13.62 -0.34
N GLN A 334 -38.07 -13.55 -0.93
CA GLN A 334 -37.82 -13.91 -2.34
C GLN A 334 -37.62 -15.42 -2.55
N ASN A 335 -37.52 -16.22 -1.46
CA ASN A 335 -37.32 -17.66 -1.59
C ASN A 335 -38.67 -18.39 -1.75
N ASP A 336 -38.71 -19.39 -2.63
CA ASP A 336 -39.90 -20.14 -2.96
C ASP A 336 -40.56 -20.81 -1.75
N TYR A 337 -39.75 -21.19 -0.75
CA TYR A 337 -40.26 -21.82 0.48
C TYR A 337 -40.96 -20.84 1.43
N TYR A 338 -40.81 -19.50 1.23
CA TYR A 338 -41.38 -18.49 2.14
C TYR A 338 -42.90 -18.62 2.31
N CYS A 339 -43.60 -19.05 1.26
CA CYS A 339 -45.06 -19.29 1.27
C CYS A 339 -45.46 -20.49 2.16
N TYR A 340 -44.51 -21.33 2.58
CA TYR A 340 -44.79 -22.54 3.36
C TYR A 340 -44.36 -22.40 4.83
N VAL A 341 -43.78 -21.29 5.20
CA VAL A 341 -43.31 -20.95 6.55
C VAL A 341 -44.22 -19.91 7.21
#